data_bfc8965e6dcbb855cd14e3ab0ae5967b
#
_entry.id   bfc8965e6dcbb855cd14e3ab0ae5967b
#
_cell.length_a   1.000
_cell.length_b   1.000
_cell.length_c   1.000
_cell.angle_alpha   90.00
_cell.angle_beta   90.00
_cell.angle_gamma   90.00
#
_symmetry.space_group_name_H-M   'P 1'
#
loop_
_entity.id
_entity.type
_entity.pdbx_description
1 polymer ?
#
loop_
_entity_poly.entity_id
_entity_poly.type
_entity_poly.pdbx_seq_one_letter_code
_entity_poly.pdbx_strand_id
1 'polypeptide(L)'
;KRLFLLAETVDAAYLREIGYLDAVVPAEALDTELARWVAALMDGAPLALAGMKRSLDEIAAGTADAAALAARVQRCADSSDLREGLAALAAKRPPRFTGA
;
A
#
# COMPACT_ATOMS: atom_id res chain seq x y z
N LYS A 1 -8.45 -17.37 13.21
CA LYS A 1 -9.18 -18.05 14.33
C LYS A 1 -8.22 -18.83 15.21
N ARG A 2 -7.33 -19.72 14.68
CA ARG A 2 -6.42 -20.56 15.47
C ARG A 2 -5.55 -19.71 16.42
N LEU A 3 -4.91 -18.66 15.92
CA LEU A 3 -4.06 -17.78 16.71
C LEU A 3 -4.82 -17.08 17.86
N PHE A 4 -6.00 -16.51 17.58
CA PHE A 4 -6.72 -15.67 18.56
C PHE A 4 -7.72 -16.43 19.43
N LEU A 5 -8.38 -17.48 18.91
CA LEU A 5 -9.41 -18.20 19.66
C LEU A 5 -8.85 -19.43 20.37
N LEU A 6 -7.84 -20.07 19.81
CA LEU A 6 -7.23 -21.26 20.41
C LEU A 6 -5.89 -20.96 21.08
N ALA A 7 -5.39 -19.72 21.01
CA ALA A 7 -4.09 -19.31 21.53
C ALA A 7 -2.93 -20.21 21.05
N GLU A 8 -3.05 -20.77 19.83
CA GLU A 8 -2.00 -21.62 19.27
C GLU A 8 -0.74 -20.82 18.99
N THR A 9 0.40 -21.39 19.37
CA THR A 9 1.69 -20.86 18.93
C THR A 9 1.94 -21.32 17.50
N VAL A 10 2.16 -20.36 16.61
CA VAL A 10 2.45 -20.60 15.19
C VAL A 10 3.76 -19.90 14.82
N ASP A 11 4.49 -20.47 13.86
CA ASP A 11 5.74 -19.88 13.40
C ASP A 11 5.53 -18.78 12.35
N ALA A 12 6.58 -18.02 12.09
CA ALA A 12 6.54 -16.92 11.12
C ALA A 12 6.33 -17.39 9.68
N ALA A 13 6.81 -18.58 9.33
CA ALA A 13 6.64 -19.15 8.00
C ALA A 13 5.17 -19.42 7.70
N TYR A 14 4.47 -20.05 8.64
CA TYR A 14 3.03 -20.27 8.56
C TYR A 14 2.24 -18.96 8.50
N LEU A 15 2.61 -17.96 9.31
CA LEU A 15 1.95 -16.65 9.31
C LEU A 15 2.12 -15.92 7.95
N ARG A 16 3.28 -16.09 7.30
CA ARG A 16 3.51 -15.58 5.95
C ARG A 16 2.67 -16.34 4.91
N GLU A 17 2.62 -17.66 5.00
CA GLU A 17 1.85 -18.51 4.08
C GLU A 17 0.36 -18.12 4.07
N ILE A 18 -0.22 -17.84 5.23
CA ILE A 18 -1.65 -17.45 5.36
C ILE A 18 -1.89 -15.94 5.13
N GLY A 19 -0.87 -15.17 4.76
CA GLY A 19 -0.99 -13.73 4.47
C GLY A 19 -1.17 -12.84 5.72
N TYR A 20 -0.81 -13.33 6.90
CA TYR A 20 -0.80 -12.51 8.13
C TYR A 20 0.46 -11.65 8.23
N LEU A 21 1.58 -12.12 7.70
CA LEU A 21 2.83 -11.38 7.55
C LEU A 21 3.13 -11.22 6.06
N ASP A 22 3.50 -10.02 5.64
CA ASP A 22 3.88 -9.72 4.26
C ASP A 22 5.29 -10.22 3.93
N ALA A 23 6.20 -10.18 4.91
CA ALA A 23 7.57 -10.66 4.77
C ALA A 23 8.07 -11.31 6.06
N VAL A 24 9.00 -12.24 5.91
CA VAL A 24 9.79 -12.83 6.99
C VAL A 24 11.24 -12.81 6.52
N VAL A 25 12.10 -12.14 7.28
CA VAL A 25 13.52 -11.96 6.98
C VAL A 25 14.36 -12.27 8.22
N PRO A 26 15.66 -12.58 8.09
CA PRO A 26 16.57 -12.66 9.22
C PRO A 26 16.58 -11.33 10.00
N ALA A 27 16.84 -11.40 11.33
CA ALA A 27 16.79 -10.24 12.21
C ALA A 27 17.71 -9.10 11.74
N GLU A 28 18.90 -9.45 11.26
CA GLU A 28 19.89 -8.52 10.72
C GLU A 28 19.46 -7.82 9.42
N ALA A 29 18.49 -8.37 8.71
CA ALA A 29 17.96 -7.81 7.47
C ALA A 29 16.69 -6.96 7.67
N LEU A 30 16.12 -6.93 8.87
CA LEU A 30 14.84 -6.28 9.14
C LEU A 30 14.84 -4.80 8.79
N ASP A 31 15.85 -4.05 9.25
CA ASP A 31 15.94 -2.61 9.00
C ASP A 31 16.12 -2.30 7.50
N THR A 32 16.87 -3.14 6.80
CA THR A 32 17.07 -2.99 5.35
C THR A 32 15.78 -3.24 4.59
N GLU A 33 15.04 -4.28 4.95
CA GLU A 33 13.75 -4.59 4.31
C GLU A 33 12.70 -3.52 4.61
N LEU A 34 12.65 -3.04 5.87
CA LEU A 34 11.78 -1.93 6.26
C LEU A 34 12.10 -0.66 5.46
N ALA A 35 13.38 -0.30 5.36
CA ALA A 35 13.81 0.87 4.59
C ALA A 35 13.42 0.77 3.11
N ARG A 36 13.54 -0.42 2.53
CA ARG A 36 13.11 -0.70 1.15
C ARG A 36 11.61 -0.45 0.96
N TRP A 37 10.77 -0.90 1.89
CA TRP A 37 9.32 -0.71 1.83
C TRP A 37 8.93 0.76 2.00
N VAL A 38 9.56 1.43 2.98
CA VAL A 38 9.34 2.87 3.21
C VAL A 38 9.72 3.68 1.97
N ALA A 39 10.88 3.40 1.36
CA ALA A 39 11.30 4.06 0.13
C ALA A 39 10.28 3.86 -1.01
N ALA A 40 9.80 2.62 -1.21
CA ALA A 40 8.79 2.34 -2.23
C ALA A 40 7.47 3.11 -2.01
N LEU A 41 7.05 3.27 -0.75
CA LEU A 41 5.88 4.08 -0.40
C LEU A 41 6.13 5.58 -0.62
N MET A 42 7.32 6.08 -0.27
CA MET A 42 7.69 7.48 -0.44
C MET A 42 7.82 7.89 -1.91
N ASP A 43 8.13 6.94 -2.79
CA ASP A 43 8.18 7.15 -4.25
C ASP A 43 6.79 7.16 -4.91
N GLY A 44 5.75 6.80 -4.18
CA GLY A 44 4.39 6.78 -4.69
C GLY A 44 3.66 8.13 -4.62
N ALA A 45 2.67 8.32 -5.49
CA ALA A 45 1.80 9.51 -5.46
C ALA A 45 0.95 9.54 -4.18
N PRO A 46 1.08 10.56 -3.30
CA PRO A 46 0.43 10.57 -1.98
C PRO A 46 -1.09 10.43 -2.02
N LEU A 47 -1.76 11.10 -2.96
CA LEU A 47 -3.21 10.99 -3.13
C LEU A 47 -3.64 9.57 -3.52
N ALA A 48 -2.88 8.93 -4.40
CA ALA A 48 -3.17 7.56 -4.85
C ALA A 48 -2.97 6.57 -3.70
N LEU A 49 -1.86 6.66 -2.96
CA LEU A 49 -1.58 5.79 -1.81
C LEU A 49 -2.63 5.93 -0.72
N ALA A 50 -2.97 7.17 -0.33
CA ALA A 50 -4.00 7.43 0.67
C ALA A 50 -5.38 6.93 0.21
N GLY A 51 -5.72 7.17 -1.05
CA GLY A 51 -6.98 6.70 -1.65
C GLY A 51 -7.09 5.18 -1.69
N MET A 52 -6.03 4.50 -2.13
CA MET A 52 -5.98 3.03 -2.18
C MET A 52 -6.05 2.42 -0.77
N LYS A 53 -5.24 2.93 0.17
CA LYS A 53 -5.26 2.44 1.54
C LYS A 53 -6.67 2.51 2.12
N ARG A 54 -7.30 3.69 2.05
CA ARG A 54 -8.66 3.88 2.55
C ARG A 54 -9.66 2.94 1.89
N SER A 55 -9.58 2.76 0.57
CA SER A 55 -10.48 1.86 -0.17
C SER A 55 -10.31 0.41 0.28
N LEU A 56 -9.08 -0.05 0.48
CA LEU A 56 -8.80 -1.40 0.97
C LEU A 56 -9.34 -1.61 2.40
N ASP A 57 -9.15 -0.63 3.29
CA ASP A 57 -9.67 -0.69 4.66
C ASP A 57 -11.21 -0.76 4.68
N GLU A 58 -11.90 0.04 3.86
CA GLU A 58 -13.36 0.04 3.73
C GLU A 58 -13.89 -1.29 3.14
N ILE A 59 -13.21 -1.85 2.14
CA ILE A 59 -13.54 -3.16 1.55
C ILE A 59 -13.38 -4.27 2.60
N ALA A 60 -12.27 -4.26 3.32
CA ALA A 60 -12.00 -5.25 4.36
C ALA A 60 -13.03 -5.19 5.51
N ALA A 61 -13.49 -3.99 5.85
CA ALA A 61 -14.53 -3.77 6.87
C ALA A 61 -15.96 -4.05 6.37
N GLY A 62 -16.15 -4.28 5.07
CA GLY A 62 -17.49 -4.43 4.48
C GLY A 62 -18.30 -3.12 4.44
N THR A 63 -17.63 -1.97 4.51
CA THR A 63 -18.24 -0.62 4.53
C THR A 63 -17.98 0.17 3.25
N ALA A 64 -17.45 -0.48 2.21
CA ALA A 64 -17.11 0.18 0.96
C ALA A 64 -18.35 0.76 0.28
N ASP A 65 -18.28 2.02 -0.09
CA ASP A 65 -19.28 2.74 -0.86
C ASP A 65 -18.78 3.01 -2.28
N ALA A 66 -19.55 2.58 -3.28
CA ALA A 66 -19.14 2.68 -4.69
C ALA A 66 -18.95 4.13 -5.16
N ALA A 67 -19.78 5.07 -4.67
CA ALA A 67 -19.65 6.47 -5.04
C ALA A 67 -18.40 7.09 -4.42
N ALA A 68 -18.10 6.75 -3.16
CA ALA A 68 -16.88 7.20 -2.49
C ALA A 68 -15.62 6.64 -3.16
N LEU A 69 -15.65 5.36 -3.58
CA LEU A 69 -14.56 4.75 -4.36
C LEU A 69 -14.35 5.50 -5.68
N ALA A 70 -15.42 5.72 -6.45
CA ALA A 70 -15.37 6.45 -7.72
C ALA A 70 -14.84 7.88 -7.54
N ALA A 71 -15.28 8.58 -6.50
CA ALA A 71 -14.81 9.95 -6.21
C ALA A 71 -13.31 10.00 -5.89
N ARG A 72 -12.74 8.99 -5.22
CA ARG A 72 -11.30 8.88 -4.98
C ARG A 72 -10.52 8.65 -6.27
N VAL A 73 -11.01 7.74 -7.13
CA VAL A 73 -10.42 7.50 -8.45
C VAL A 73 -10.42 8.78 -9.29
N GLN A 74 -11.56 9.49 -9.34
CA GLN A 74 -11.68 10.75 -10.08
C GLN A 74 -10.71 11.81 -9.56
N ARG A 75 -10.58 11.96 -8.24
CA ARG A 75 -9.63 12.90 -7.63
C ARG A 75 -8.18 12.60 -8.04
N CYS A 76 -7.79 11.33 -8.09
CA CYS A 76 -6.48 10.95 -8.58
C CYS A 76 -6.33 11.24 -10.08
N ALA A 77 -7.38 11.01 -10.88
CA ALA A 77 -7.38 11.28 -12.31
C ALA A 77 -7.21 12.78 -12.63
N ASP A 78 -7.76 13.65 -11.78
CA ASP A 78 -7.69 15.10 -11.95
C ASP A 78 -6.41 15.73 -11.36
N SER A 79 -5.60 14.94 -10.64
CA SER A 79 -4.42 15.42 -9.90
C SER A 79 -3.28 15.88 -10.81
N SER A 80 -2.44 16.77 -10.30
CA SER A 80 -1.15 17.11 -10.94
C SER A 80 -0.20 15.92 -10.91
N ASP A 81 -0.30 15.06 -9.90
CA ASP A 81 0.54 13.88 -9.76
C ASP A 81 0.32 12.87 -10.90
N LEU A 82 -0.92 12.68 -11.37
CA LEU A 82 -1.14 11.83 -12.55
C LEU A 82 -0.46 12.41 -13.80
N ARG A 83 -0.58 13.73 -14.02
CA ARG A 83 0.08 14.38 -15.15
C ARG A 83 1.60 14.27 -15.06
N GLU A 84 2.16 14.49 -13.88
CA GLU A 84 3.59 14.32 -13.60
C GLU A 84 4.03 12.87 -13.85
N GLY A 85 3.27 11.88 -13.33
CA GLY A 85 3.58 10.47 -13.53
C GLY A 85 3.66 10.08 -15.02
N LEU A 86 2.68 10.53 -15.81
CA LEU A 86 2.66 10.29 -17.26
C LEU A 86 3.83 10.99 -17.98
N ALA A 87 4.12 12.23 -17.60
CA ALA A 87 5.25 12.98 -18.17
C ALA A 87 6.60 12.34 -17.80
N ALA A 88 6.77 11.92 -16.56
CA ALA A 88 7.97 11.24 -16.09
C ALA A 88 8.18 9.90 -16.80
N LEU A 89 7.10 9.12 -16.99
CA LEU A 89 7.13 7.85 -17.72
C LEU A 89 7.58 8.07 -19.19
N ALA A 90 6.97 9.05 -19.86
CA ALA A 90 7.32 9.40 -21.24
C ALA A 90 8.80 9.84 -21.37
N ALA A 91 9.28 10.60 -20.38
CA ALA A 91 10.66 11.09 -20.33
C ALA A 91 11.66 10.08 -19.74
N LYS A 92 11.22 8.89 -19.31
CA LYS A 92 12.04 7.86 -18.65
C LYS A 92 12.83 8.41 -17.45
N ARG A 93 12.22 9.26 -16.66
CA ARG A 93 12.79 9.83 -15.44
C ARG A 93 11.93 9.48 -14.21
N PRO A 94 12.48 9.56 -12.99
CA PRO A 94 11.69 9.47 -11.79
C PRO A 94 10.63 10.58 -11.72
N PRO A 95 9.39 10.31 -11.27
CA PRO A 95 8.39 11.33 -11.03
C PRO A 95 8.69 12.14 -9.77
N ARG A 96 8.06 13.31 -9.65
CA ARG A 96 8.11 14.17 -8.47
C ARG A 96 6.69 14.48 -8.02
N PHE A 97 6.15 13.61 -7.20
CA PHE A 97 4.79 13.75 -6.69
C PHE A 97 4.70 14.76 -5.54
N THR A 98 3.60 15.51 -5.51
CA THR A 98 3.36 16.58 -4.53
C THR A 98 2.10 16.37 -3.68
N GLY A 99 1.24 15.43 -4.08
CA GLY A 99 -0.06 15.18 -3.44
C GLY A 99 -1.16 16.16 -3.86
N ALA A 100 -1.03 16.80 -5.04
CA ALA A 100 -1.96 17.81 -5.54
C ALA A 100 -2.58 17.44 -6.90
#